data_5a0c4a785af64a7196aec7f5aa2ab27b
#
_entry.id   5a0c4a785af64a7196aec7f5aa2ab27b
#
_cell.length_a   1.000
_cell.length_b   1.000
_cell.length_c   1.000
_cell.angle_alpha   90.00
_cell.angle_beta   90.00
_cell.angle_gamma   90.00
#
_symmetry.space_group_name_H-M   'P 1'
#
loop_
_entity.id
_entity.type
_entity.pdbx_description
1 polymer ?
#
loop_
_entity_poly.entity_id
_entity_poly.type
_entity_poly.pdbx_seq_one_letter_code
_entity_poly.pdbx_strand_id
1 'polypeptide(L)'
;MNDITVIILTKNEELNIKKSINSAKQIAKRVIIVDCGSEDQTVAFAEKAGAEVYYHKWEGHAKQFNWALDNCNINTEWVFRLDADERISSELADEIGVKINSNLAKKADGFEMRWRVYFMGKWIKHGGTHKPYFLRLFRFGKGRVEEKLMDEHIIVNGAVHKLNGDLIHYDYKGLDEWLRKHIWYSNLEIETLNSRCKDSAGNKKQIQKRGFYYKLPLFIRAKLYYFYRYYGQLGFLDGKEGKIFIYLQSYWFRFLVDAKIYEKGNKQ
;
A
#
# COMPACT_ATOMS: atom_id res chain seq x y z
N MET A 1 -12.43 -17.01 16.38
CA MET A 1 -11.79 -15.78 15.91
C MET A 1 -10.29 -15.96 16.02
N ASN A 2 -9.57 -15.55 15.02
CA ASN A 2 -8.11 -15.66 15.04
C ASN A 2 -7.51 -14.59 15.98
N ASP A 3 -6.35 -14.87 16.57
CA ASP A 3 -5.68 -13.95 17.49
C ASP A 3 -4.89 -12.86 16.72
N ILE A 4 -5.65 -12.05 15.96
CA ILE A 4 -5.13 -11.00 15.08
C ILE A 4 -5.75 -9.65 15.46
N THR A 5 -4.91 -8.62 15.57
CA THR A 5 -5.34 -7.21 15.55
C THR A 5 -5.10 -6.65 14.14
N VAL A 6 -6.15 -6.12 13.51
CA VAL A 6 -6.03 -5.37 12.26
C VAL A 6 -5.92 -3.88 12.58
N ILE A 7 -4.91 -3.21 12.04
CA ILE A 7 -4.70 -1.77 12.18
C ILE A 7 -4.94 -1.10 10.83
N ILE A 8 -5.80 -0.07 10.81
CA ILE A 8 -6.14 0.71 9.63
C ILE A 8 -5.84 2.19 9.92
N LEU A 9 -5.03 2.82 9.07
CA LEU A 9 -4.77 4.26 9.14
C LEU A 9 -5.80 5.00 8.28
N THR A 10 -6.33 6.12 8.80
CA THR A 10 -7.40 6.84 8.10
C THR A 10 -7.21 8.37 8.08
N LYS A 11 -7.65 8.97 6.97
CA LYS A 11 -7.92 10.40 6.81
C LYS A 11 -8.95 10.57 5.69
N ASN A 12 -10.18 10.98 6.04
CA ASN A 12 -11.27 11.21 5.09
C ASN A 12 -11.54 9.97 4.18
N GLU A 13 -11.91 8.85 4.81
CA GLU A 13 -12.14 7.55 4.17
C GLU A 13 -13.59 7.05 4.27
N GLU A 14 -14.58 7.95 4.40
CA GLU A 14 -15.98 7.59 4.61
C GLU A 14 -16.55 6.65 3.54
N LEU A 15 -16.08 6.76 2.28
CA LEU A 15 -16.50 5.89 1.17
C LEU A 15 -15.91 4.49 1.24
N ASN A 16 -14.77 4.33 1.90
CA ASN A 16 -13.98 3.10 1.93
C ASN A 16 -14.10 2.34 3.26
N ILE A 17 -14.09 3.06 4.39
CA ILE A 17 -13.81 2.51 5.72
C ILE A 17 -14.75 1.38 6.15
N LYS A 18 -16.06 1.47 5.89
CA LYS A 18 -17.01 0.40 6.25
C LYS A 18 -16.65 -0.94 5.60
N LYS A 19 -16.25 -0.91 4.33
CA LYS A 19 -15.92 -2.12 3.57
C LYS A 19 -14.60 -2.72 4.02
N SER A 20 -13.62 -1.88 4.36
CA SER A 20 -12.33 -2.30 4.92
C SER A 20 -12.55 -2.99 6.28
N ILE A 21 -13.26 -2.35 7.23
CA ILE A 21 -13.55 -2.92 8.55
C ILE A 21 -14.33 -4.24 8.43
N ASN A 22 -15.36 -4.31 7.58
CA ASN A 22 -16.14 -5.53 7.41
C ASN A 22 -15.30 -6.68 6.87
N SER A 23 -14.34 -6.42 5.98
CA SER A 23 -13.42 -7.43 5.51
C SER A 23 -12.41 -7.84 6.60
N ALA A 24 -11.91 -6.90 7.40
CA ALA A 24 -11.00 -7.15 8.49
C ALA A 24 -11.60 -8.08 9.56
N LYS A 25 -12.88 -7.93 9.87
CA LYS A 25 -13.60 -8.75 10.84
C LYS A 25 -13.66 -10.24 10.50
N GLN A 26 -13.42 -10.63 9.25
CA GLN A 26 -13.36 -12.04 8.87
C GLN A 26 -12.17 -12.75 9.51
N ILE A 27 -11.08 -12.02 9.79
CA ILE A 27 -9.86 -12.59 10.36
C ILE A 27 -9.53 -12.08 11.76
N ALA A 28 -10.02 -10.90 12.13
CA ALA A 28 -9.56 -10.15 13.29
C ALA A 28 -10.38 -10.42 14.55
N LYS A 29 -9.69 -10.50 15.68
CA LYS A 29 -10.26 -10.41 17.02
C LYS A 29 -10.51 -8.94 17.39
N ARG A 30 -9.64 -8.02 16.95
CA ARG A 30 -9.74 -6.57 17.13
C ARG A 30 -9.48 -5.82 15.82
N VAL A 31 -10.23 -4.76 15.60
CA VAL A 31 -9.98 -3.81 14.50
C VAL A 31 -9.74 -2.45 15.12
N ILE A 32 -8.57 -1.89 14.87
CA ILE A 32 -8.12 -0.60 15.37
C ILE A 32 -8.01 0.35 14.19
N ILE A 33 -8.61 1.53 14.34
CA ILE A 33 -8.49 2.66 13.43
C ILE A 33 -7.58 3.69 14.08
N VAL A 34 -6.57 4.16 13.35
CA VAL A 34 -5.79 5.32 13.77
C VAL A 34 -6.10 6.47 12.82
N ASP A 35 -6.92 7.39 13.30
CA ASP A 35 -7.37 8.53 12.53
C ASP A 35 -6.49 9.76 12.79
N CYS A 36 -6.16 10.51 11.75
CA CYS A 36 -5.35 11.71 11.86
C CYS A 36 -6.16 13.02 11.69
N GLY A 37 -7.42 13.00 12.12
CA GLY A 37 -8.33 14.15 12.12
C GLY A 37 -9.20 14.21 10.87
N SER A 38 -9.92 13.14 10.56
CA SER A 38 -10.93 13.14 9.51
C SER A 38 -12.05 14.16 9.80
N GLU A 39 -12.50 14.85 8.77
CA GLU A 39 -13.53 15.88 8.81
C GLU A 39 -14.85 15.39 8.22
N ASP A 40 -14.85 14.19 7.61
CA ASP A 40 -15.99 13.49 7.05
C ASP A 40 -16.59 12.47 8.05
N GLN A 41 -17.45 11.56 7.58
CA GLN A 41 -18.09 10.55 8.42
C GLN A 41 -17.19 9.34 8.75
N THR A 42 -15.87 9.38 8.49
CA THR A 42 -14.93 8.24 8.66
C THR A 42 -15.01 7.68 10.08
N VAL A 43 -14.82 8.53 11.09
CA VAL A 43 -14.79 8.11 12.50
C VAL A 43 -16.16 7.54 12.93
N ALA A 44 -17.25 8.26 12.65
CA ALA A 44 -18.60 7.81 12.99
C ALA A 44 -18.94 6.44 12.35
N PHE A 45 -18.49 6.22 11.11
CA PHE A 45 -18.70 4.94 10.43
C PHE A 45 -17.81 3.83 10.98
N ALA A 46 -16.59 4.12 11.42
CA ALA A 46 -15.70 3.17 12.03
C ALA A 46 -16.23 2.69 13.38
N GLU A 47 -16.66 3.61 14.25
CA GLU A 47 -17.26 3.31 15.54
C GLU A 47 -18.56 2.49 15.38
N LYS A 48 -19.46 2.93 14.49
CA LYS A 48 -20.69 2.18 14.18
C LYS A 48 -20.41 0.78 13.64
N ALA A 49 -19.30 0.62 12.91
CA ALA A 49 -18.85 -0.69 12.47
C ALA A 49 -18.15 -1.48 13.60
N GLY A 50 -18.06 -0.98 14.82
CA GLY A 50 -17.51 -1.65 16.00
C GLY A 50 -15.97 -1.78 15.96
N ALA A 51 -15.28 -0.84 15.35
CA ALA A 51 -13.83 -0.68 15.45
C ALA A 51 -13.47 0.22 16.64
N GLU A 52 -12.28 0.00 17.19
CA GLU A 52 -11.70 0.89 18.20
C GLU A 52 -11.00 2.05 17.48
N VAL A 53 -11.37 3.30 17.80
CA VAL A 53 -10.81 4.48 17.13
C VAL A 53 -9.85 5.21 18.05
N TYR A 54 -8.65 5.48 17.57
CA TYR A 54 -7.63 6.28 18.22
C TYR A 54 -7.28 7.48 17.37
N TYR A 55 -7.06 8.63 17.99
CA TYR A 55 -6.57 9.82 17.30
C TYR A 55 -5.05 9.93 17.45
N HIS A 56 -4.36 10.16 16.35
CA HIS A 56 -2.95 10.53 16.36
C HIS A 56 -2.65 11.51 15.23
N LYS A 57 -1.97 12.63 15.57
CA LYS A 57 -1.60 13.65 14.58
C LYS A 57 -0.74 13.02 13.47
N TRP A 58 -0.98 13.46 12.24
CA TRP A 58 -0.22 12.98 11.11
C TRP A 58 1.26 13.36 11.16
N GLU A 59 2.13 12.38 11.14
CA GLU A 59 3.59 12.53 11.08
C GLU A 59 4.24 11.68 9.98
N GLY A 60 3.43 11.04 9.12
CA GLY A 60 3.84 10.11 8.08
C GLY A 60 3.33 8.69 8.34
N HIS A 61 3.17 7.90 7.28
CA HIS A 61 2.58 6.55 7.36
C HIS A 61 3.34 5.63 8.34
N ALA A 62 4.67 5.61 8.26
CA ALA A 62 5.49 4.76 9.13
C ALA A 62 5.33 5.13 10.60
N LYS A 63 5.43 6.41 10.94
CA LYS A 63 5.27 6.90 12.31
C LYS A 63 3.88 6.62 12.84
N GLN A 64 2.85 6.86 12.03
CA GLN A 64 1.45 6.61 12.37
C GLN A 64 1.21 5.14 12.72
N PHE A 65 1.71 4.23 11.89
CA PHE A 65 1.55 2.80 12.13
C PHE A 65 2.38 2.32 13.33
N ASN A 66 3.63 2.77 13.46
CA ASN A 66 4.48 2.42 14.58
C ASN A 66 3.93 2.96 15.91
N TRP A 67 3.34 4.17 15.90
CA TRP A 67 2.64 4.69 17.06
C TRP A 67 1.49 3.78 17.50
N ALA A 68 0.72 3.26 16.54
CA ALA A 68 -0.35 2.32 16.85
C ALA A 68 0.17 1.04 17.53
N LEU A 69 1.29 0.49 17.04
CA LEU A 69 1.94 -0.67 17.66
C LEU A 69 2.33 -0.41 19.11
N ASP A 70 2.76 0.81 19.44
CA ASP A 70 3.27 1.17 20.76
C ASP A 70 2.17 1.62 21.74
N ASN A 71 1.04 2.19 21.26
CA ASN A 71 0.08 2.89 22.11
C ASN A 71 -1.34 2.27 22.15
N CYS A 72 -1.69 1.36 21.22
CA CYS A 72 -3.05 0.82 21.17
C CYS A 72 -3.23 -0.48 21.95
N ASN A 73 -2.38 -0.78 22.95
CA ASN A 73 -2.48 -1.94 23.84
C ASN A 73 -2.76 -3.25 23.09
N ILE A 74 -1.93 -3.57 22.09
CA ILE A 74 -2.08 -4.78 21.29
C ILE A 74 -1.76 -6.00 22.16
N ASN A 75 -2.73 -6.91 22.28
CA ASN A 75 -2.64 -8.12 23.09
C ASN A 75 -2.89 -9.40 22.29
N THR A 76 -2.82 -9.32 20.96
CA THR A 76 -2.94 -10.45 20.05
C THR A 76 -1.57 -10.92 19.56
N GLU A 77 -1.47 -12.19 19.17
CA GLU A 77 -0.23 -12.76 18.66
C GLU A 77 0.20 -12.15 17.32
N TRP A 78 -0.78 -11.77 16.49
CA TRP A 78 -0.54 -11.28 15.14
C TRP A 78 -1.08 -9.87 14.93
N VAL A 79 -0.40 -9.11 14.10
CA VAL A 79 -0.84 -7.78 13.63
C VAL A 79 -0.96 -7.81 12.11
N PHE A 80 -2.06 -7.27 11.60
CA PHE A 80 -2.30 -7.09 10.17
C PHE A 80 -2.41 -5.61 9.84
N ARG A 81 -1.58 -5.11 8.91
CA ARG A 81 -1.73 -3.77 8.34
C ARG A 81 -2.69 -3.83 7.16
N LEU A 82 -3.78 -3.10 7.25
CA LEU A 82 -4.76 -2.94 6.17
C LEU A 82 -4.91 -1.45 5.86
N ASP A 83 -4.86 -1.06 4.59
CA ASP A 83 -5.12 0.32 4.23
C ASP A 83 -6.64 0.55 4.06
N ALA A 84 -7.14 1.76 4.26
CA ALA A 84 -8.58 2.04 4.28
C ALA A 84 -9.28 1.74 2.94
N ASP A 85 -8.55 1.82 1.83
CA ASP A 85 -8.99 1.48 0.48
C ASP A 85 -8.72 0.00 0.09
N GLU A 86 -8.29 -0.82 1.07
CA GLU A 86 -8.06 -2.26 0.90
C GLU A 86 -9.14 -3.11 1.57
N ARG A 87 -9.28 -4.34 1.10
CA ARG A 87 -10.16 -5.39 1.65
C ARG A 87 -9.48 -6.74 1.57
N ILE A 88 -9.71 -7.53 2.59
CA ILE A 88 -9.30 -8.93 2.63
C ILE A 88 -10.31 -9.72 1.79
N SER A 89 -9.84 -10.44 0.75
CA SER A 89 -10.72 -11.34 0.00
C SER A 89 -11.11 -12.56 0.85
N SER A 90 -12.23 -13.22 0.52
CA SER A 90 -12.65 -14.43 1.23
C SER A 90 -11.59 -15.52 1.18
N GLU A 91 -10.97 -15.71 0.01
CA GLU A 91 -9.91 -16.70 -0.19
C GLU A 91 -8.68 -16.41 0.69
N LEU A 92 -8.32 -15.12 0.84
CA LEU A 92 -7.23 -14.71 1.72
C LEU A 92 -7.59 -14.89 3.19
N ALA A 93 -8.84 -14.59 3.58
CA ALA A 93 -9.31 -14.77 4.96
C ALA A 93 -9.27 -16.24 5.37
N ASP A 94 -9.75 -17.14 4.52
CA ASP A 94 -9.71 -18.58 4.75
C ASP A 94 -8.26 -19.10 4.85
N GLU A 95 -7.40 -18.68 3.92
CA GLU A 95 -5.99 -19.08 3.93
C GLU A 95 -5.28 -18.60 5.20
N ILE A 96 -5.49 -17.34 5.63
CA ILE A 96 -4.95 -16.82 6.89
C ILE A 96 -5.41 -17.68 8.06
N GLY A 97 -6.72 -17.97 8.17
CA GLY A 97 -7.27 -18.79 9.23
C GLY A 97 -6.61 -20.16 9.34
N VAL A 98 -6.36 -20.81 8.21
CA VAL A 98 -5.65 -22.11 8.16
C VAL A 98 -4.17 -21.96 8.52
N LYS A 99 -3.49 -20.99 7.95
CA LYS A 99 -2.01 -20.85 8.09
C LYS A 99 -1.58 -20.47 9.48
N ILE A 100 -2.25 -19.50 10.15
CA ILE A 100 -1.87 -19.06 11.50
C ILE A 100 -2.15 -20.12 12.59
N ASN A 101 -3.04 -21.10 12.31
CA ASN A 101 -3.31 -22.20 13.21
C ASN A 101 -2.52 -23.48 12.86
N SER A 102 -1.63 -23.42 11.88
CA SER A 102 -0.84 -24.57 11.43
C SER A 102 0.55 -24.62 12.09
N ASN A 103 1.25 -25.75 11.92
CA ASN A 103 2.65 -25.84 12.34
C ASN A 103 3.59 -24.85 11.63
N LEU A 104 3.19 -24.34 10.46
CA LEU A 104 3.93 -23.30 9.77
C LEU A 104 3.98 -22.00 10.60
N ALA A 105 2.87 -21.65 11.25
CA ALA A 105 2.80 -20.47 12.09
C ALA A 105 3.87 -20.45 13.19
N LYS A 106 4.18 -21.61 13.78
CA LYS A 106 5.21 -21.71 14.83
C LYS A 106 6.61 -21.27 14.37
N LYS A 107 6.86 -21.32 13.06
CA LYS A 107 8.13 -20.99 12.42
C LYS A 107 8.08 -19.68 11.63
N ALA A 108 6.91 -19.09 11.45
CA ALA A 108 6.70 -17.87 10.69
C ALA A 108 6.69 -16.65 11.60
N ASP A 109 7.35 -15.58 11.17
CA ASP A 109 7.29 -14.26 11.80
C ASP A 109 6.47 -13.28 10.96
N GLY A 110 6.17 -13.62 9.69
CA GLY A 110 5.32 -12.82 8.84
C GLY A 110 4.81 -13.54 7.59
N PHE A 111 3.80 -12.93 6.99
CA PHE A 111 3.20 -13.38 5.74
C PHE A 111 3.05 -12.22 4.78
N GLU A 112 3.43 -12.44 3.52
CA GLU A 112 3.28 -11.50 2.42
C GLU A 112 2.22 -11.98 1.42
N MET A 113 1.51 -11.03 0.82
CA MET A 113 0.42 -11.26 -0.12
C MET A 113 0.45 -10.24 -1.25
N ARG A 114 -0.37 -10.43 -2.28
CA ARG A 114 -0.46 -9.54 -3.44
C ARG A 114 -1.69 -8.66 -3.38
N TRP A 115 -1.74 -7.66 -4.26
CA TRP A 115 -2.92 -6.86 -4.53
C TRP A 115 -3.63 -7.29 -5.81
N ARG A 116 -4.97 -7.34 -5.75
CA ARG A 116 -5.85 -7.18 -6.91
C ARG A 116 -6.22 -5.71 -7.00
N VAL A 117 -5.59 -4.98 -7.88
CA VAL A 117 -5.88 -3.56 -8.08
C VAL A 117 -7.12 -3.41 -8.94
N TYR A 118 -8.15 -2.77 -8.40
CA TYR A 118 -9.36 -2.41 -9.15
C TYR A 118 -9.28 -0.93 -9.55
N PHE A 119 -9.62 -0.65 -10.79
CA PHE A 119 -9.70 0.70 -11.31
C PHE A 119 -10.95 0.83 -12.20
N MET A 120 -11.79 1.85 -11.93
CA MET A 120 -13.07 2.04 -12.62
C MET A 120 -13.93 0.76 -12.66
N GLY A 121 -14.00 0.03 -11.54
CA GLY A 121 -14.80 -1.19 -11.43
C GLY A 121 -14.18 -2.47 -11.98
N LYS A 122 -13.00 -2.40 -12.61
CA LYS A 122 -12.36 -3.53 -13.26
C LYS A 122 -11.06 -3.92 -12.58
N TRP A 123 -10.84 -5.23 -12.40
CA TRP A 123 -9.56 -5.75 -11.94
C TRP A 123 -8.49 -5.59 -13.03
N ILE A 124 -7.42 -4.87 -12.73
CA ILE A 124 -6.25 -4.70 -13.61
C ILE A 124 -5.26 -5.84 -13.34
N LYS A 125 -5.25 -6.84 -14.20
CA LYS A 125 -4.47 -8.09 -14.05
C LYS A 125 -3.05 -7.97 -14.60
N HIS A 126 -2.90 -7.20 -15.68
CA HIS A 126 -1.68 -7.13 -16.48
C HIS A 126 -0.91 -5.83 -16.22
N GLY A 127 0.09 -5.52 -17.03
CA GLY A 127 0.89 -4.31 -16.84
C GLY A 127 1.75 -4.31 -15.57
N GLY A 128 1.96 -5.48 -14.94
CA GLY A 128 2.83 -5.63 -13.77
C GLY A 128 2.21 -5.28 -12.43
N THR A 129 0.90 -5.04 -12.36
CA THR A 129 0.19 -4.62 -11.14
C THR A 129 0.05 -5.74 -10.11
N HIS A 130 -0.15 -6.99 -10.54
CA HIS A 130 -0.42 -8.14 -9.66
C HIS A 130 0.83 -8.96 -9.29
N LYS A 131 2.04 -8.49 -9.61
CA LYS A 131 3.27 -9.26 -9.37
C LYS A 131 3.91 -9.06 -8.00
N PRO A 132 3.92 -7.85 -7.41
CA PRO A 132 4.61 -7.62 -6.15
C PRO A 132 3.91 -8.29 -4.97
N TYR A 133 4.70 -8.85 -4.03
CA TYR A 133 4.24 -9.28 -2.72
C TYR A 133 4.59 -8.20 -1.69
N PHE A 134 3.69 -8.03 -0.72
CA PHE A 134 3.83 -7.07 0.37
C PHE A 134 3.59 -7.77 1.70
N LEU A 135 4.46 -7.54 2.66
CA LEU A 135 4.27 -8.02 4.02
C LEU A 135 3.13 -7.22 4.67
N ARG A 136 2.11 -7.92 5.15
CA ARG A 136 0.93 -7.30 5.79
C ARG A 136 0.58 -7.94 7.13
N LEU A 137 0.83 -9.23 7.29
CA LEU A 137 0.58 -9.98 8.53
C LEU A 137 1.91 -10.35 9.18
N PHE A 138 2.11 -10.01 10.44
CA PHE A 138 3.34 -10.31 11.16
C PHE A 138 3.09 -10.51 12.67
N ARG A 139 4.01 -11.21 13.35
CA ARG A 139 3.95 -11.38 14.81
C ARG A 139 4.14 -10.05 15.52
N PHE A 140 3.27 -9.80 16.50
CA PHE A 140 3.44 -8.64 17.37
C PHE A 140 4.82 -8.67 18.05
N GLY A 141 5.48 -7.52 18.05
CA GLY A 141 6.85 -7.37 18.56
C GLY A 141 7.98 -7.82 17.61
N LYS A 142 7.65 -8.42 16.43
CA LYS A 142 8.65 -8.87 15.45
C LYS A 142 8.76 -7.98 14.21
N GLY A 143 7.77 -7.11 13.98
CA GLY A 143 7.72 -6.25 12.79
C GLY A 143 7.50 -4.78 13.11
N ARG A 144 8.12 -3.91 12.33
CA ARG A 144 7.91 -2.45 12.35
C ARG A 144 7.98 -1.89 10.93
N VAL A 145 7.35 -0.75 10.72
CA VAL A 145 7.43 -0.03 9.45
C VAL A 145 8.70 0.81 9.44
N GLU A 146 9.50 0.67 8.37
CA GLU A 146 10.70 1.50 8.20
C GLU A 146 10.33 2.97 7.96
N GLU A 147 11.08 3.89 8.57
CA GLU A 147 10.84 5.32 8.40
C GLU A 147 11.44 5.81 7.08
N LYS A 148 10.61 5.83 6.03
CA LYS A 148 10.92 6.40 4.72
C LYS A 148 9.84 7.39 4.29
N LEU A 149 10.18 8.30 3.40
CA LEU A 149 9.22 9.26 2.83
C LEU A 149 8.22 8.60 1.88
N MET A 150 8.64 7.54 1.19
CA MET A 150 7.82 6.78 0.24
C MET A 150 8.24 5.30 0.21
N ASP A 151 7.29 4.44 -0.20
CA ASP A 151 7.49 2.99 -0.35
C ASP A 151 7.97 2.35 0.98
N GLU A 152 7.33 2.71 2.10
CA GLU A 152 7.65 2.14 3.41
C GLU A 152 7.26 0.67 3.46
N HIS A 153 8.18 -0.16 3.92
CA HIS A 153 7.94 -1.58 4.09
C HIS A 153 7.87 -1.95 5.56
N ILE A 154 7.08 -2.96 5.87
CA ILE A 154 7.18 -3.64 7.16
C ILE A 154 8.45 -4.49 7.13
N ILE A 155 9.34 -4.27 8.09
CA ILE A 155 10.55 -5.07 8.27
C ILE A 155 10.31 -6.05 9.41
N VAL A 156 10.54 -7.33 9.14
CA VAL A 156 10.46 -8.42 10.10
C VAL A 156 11.79 -9.14 10.15
N ASN A 157 12.33 -9.30 11.37
CA ASN A 157 13.52 -10.11 11.60
C ASN A 157 13.09 -11.55 11.85
N GLY A 158 13.01 -12.35 10.77
CA GLY A 158 12.58 -13.73 10.86
C GLY A 158 12.05 -14.32 9.56
N ALA A 159 11.38 -15.46 9.64
CA ALA A 159 10.88 -16.18 8.49
C ALA A 159 9.58 -15.57 7.97
N VAL A 160 9.57 -15.19 6.69
CA VAL A 160 8.40 -14.65 5.98
C VAL A 160 7.94 -15.63 4.90
N HIS A 161 6.65 -15.90 4.85
CA HIS A 161 6.04 -16.83 3.90
C HIS A 161 5.01 -16.12 3.03
N LYS A 162 4.77 -16.67 1.83
CA LYS A 162 3.78 -16.17 0.88
C LYS A 162 2.42 -16.80 1.09
N LEU A 163 1.38 -15.97 0.96
CA LEU A 163 0.01 -16.40 0.81
C LEU A 163 -0.41 -16.30 -0.66
N ASN A 164 -1.33 -17.14 -1.08
CA ASN A 164 -1.86 -17.17 -2.44
C ASN A 164 -3.06 -16.25 -2.61
N GLY A 165 -3.83 -16.05 -1.55
CA GLY A 165 -4.94 -15.11 -1.50
C GLY A 165 -4.46 -13.67 -1.66
N ASP A 166 -5.34 -12.83 -2.20
CA ASP A 166 -4.99 -11.44 -2.54
C ASP A 166 -5.77 -10.44 -1.68
N LEU A 167 -5.17 -9.29 -1.40
CA LEU A 167 -5.86 -8.09 -0.96
C LEU A 167 -6.54 -7.43 -2.16
N ILE A 168 -7.76 -6.96 -1.99
CA ILE A 168 -8.48 -6.17 -2.99
C ILE A 168 -8.22 -4.71 -2.69
N HIS A 169 -7.49 -4.03 -3.59
CA HIS A 169 -7.26 -2.60 -3.52
C HIS A 169 -8.23 -1.89 -4.47
N TYR A 170 -9.18 -1.15 -3.92
CA TYR A 170 -10.19 -0.42 -4.67
C TYR A 170 -10.62 0.85 -3.93
N ASP A 171 -10.12 1.98 -4.37
CA ASP A 171 -10.52 3.28 -3.87
C ASP A 171 -11.82 3.75 -4.54
N TYR A 172 -12.85 4.05 -3.72
CA TYR A 172 -14.16 4.52 -4.17
C TYR A 172 -14.26 6.04 -4.31
N LYS A 173 -13.20 6.78 -4.01
CA LYS A 173 -13.18 8.25 -4.09
C LYS A 173 -13.13 8.78 -5.53
N GLY A 174 -12.91 7.90 -6.50
CA GLY A 174 -12.94 8.23 -7.92
C GLY A 174 -11.64 8.83 -8.47
N LEU A 175 -11.73 9.27 -9.75
CA LEU A 175 -10.55 9.68 -10.52
C LEU A 175 -9.94 11.00 -10.02
N ASP A 176 -10.76 11.96 -9.63
CA ASP A 176 -10.26 13.28 -9.20
C ASP A 176 -9.39 13.16 -7.94
N GLU A 177 -9.82 12.36 -6.97
CA GLU A 177 -9.05 12.13 -5.75
C GLU A 177 -7.80 11.29 -6.04
N TRP A 178 -7.91 10.31 -6.93
CA TRP A 178 -6.77 9.55 -7.40
C TRP A 178 -5.70 10.46 -8.03
N LEU A 179 -6.09 11.42 -8.86
CA LEU A 179 -5.19 12.39 -9.47
C LEU A 179 -4.54 13.31 -8.42
N ARG A 180 -5.32 13.86 -7.46
CA ARG A 180 -4.78 14.70 -6.36
C ARG A 180 -3.74 13.94 -5.54
N LYS A 181 -4.04 12.69 -5.16
CA LYS A 181 -3.12 11.80 -4.45
C LYS A 181 -1.81 11.57 -5.21
N HIS A 182 -1.89 11.37 -6.53
CA HIS A 182 -0.70 11.17 -7.37
C HIS A 182 0.09 12.45 -7.61
N ILE A 183 -0.56 13.62 -7.67
CA ILE A 183 0.15 14.90 -7.68
C ILE A 183 0.95 15.08 -6.38
N TRP A 184 0.37 14.74 -5.24
CA TRP A 184 1.08 14.77 -3.95
C TRP A 184 2.24 13.76 -3.92
N TYR A 185 2.04 12.51 -4.37
CA TYR A 185 3.10 11.51 -4.48
C TYR A 185 4.24 11.96 -5.38
N SER A 186 3.98 12.72 -6.44
CA SER A 186 5.03 13.23 -7.31
C SER A 186 5.96 14.22 -6.59
N ASN A 187 5.45 14.99 -5.61
CA ASN A 187 6.28 15.86 -4.77
C ASN A 187 7.17 15.02 -3.84
N LEU A 188 6.60 14.03 -3.16
CA LEU A 188 7.36 13.12 -2.30
C LEU A 188 8.45 12.35 -3.07
N GLU A 189 8.18 11.94 -4.32
CA GLU A 189 9.17 11.27 -5.15
C GLU A 189 10.37 12.17 -5.44
N ILE A 190 10.14 13.47 -5.71
CA ILE A 190 11.21 14.44 -5.92
C ILE A 190 12.01 14.67 -4.64
N GLU A 191 11.35 14.82 -3.49
CA GLU A 191 12.02 14.94 -2.19
C GLU A 191 12.89 13.71 -1.91
N THR A 192 12.35 12.51 -2.18
CA THR A 192 13.09 11.26 -2.03
C THR A 192 14.30 11.20 -2.98
N LEU A 193 14.20 11.69 -4.20
CA LEU A 193 15.33 11.74 -5.14
C LEU A 193 16.45 12.67 -4.64
N ASN A 194 16.09 13.80 -4.05
CA ASN A 194 17.03 14.77 -3.50
C ASN A 194 17.71 14.27 -2.20
N SER A 195 17.00 13.50 -1.37
CA SER A 195 17.52 12.94 -0.11
C SER A 195 18.38 11.67 -0.33
N ARG A 196 18.33 11.06 -1.50
CA ARG A 196 19.00 9.78 -1.81
C ARG A 196 20.52 9.78 -1.86
N CYS A 197 21.18 10.87 -1.59
CA CYS A 197 22.59 10.81 -1.27
C CYS A 197 22.90 9.97 0.00
N LYS A 198 21.87 9.48 0.73
CA LYS A 198 22.07 8.82 2.06
C LYS A 198 21.46 7.44 2.28
N ASP A 199 20.53 6.93 1.45
CA ASP A 199 19.82 5.67 1.76
C ASP A 199 20.07 4.54 0.76
N SER A 200 20.86 3.56 1.18
CA SER A 200 21.18 2.31 0.47
C SER A 200 20.36 1.09 0.94
N ALA A 201 19.26 1.27 1.65
CA ALA A 201 18.42 0.18 2.14
C ALA A 201 17.25 -0.13 1.17
N GLY A 202 17.41 -1.16 0.38
CA GLY A 202 16.39 -1.71 -0.52
C GLY A 202 16.90 -2.97 -1.21
N ASN A 203 15.98 -3.76 -1.80
CA ASN A 203 16.36 -4.93 -2.58
C ASN A 203 17.28 -4.49 -3.74
N LYS A 204 18.52 -5.01 -3.80
CA LYS A 204 19.56 -4.65 -4.80
C LYS A 204 19.03 -4.59 -6.24
N LYS A 205 18.13 -5.53 -6.62
CA LYS A 205 17.49 -5.54 -7.96
C LYS A 205 16.55 -4.36 -8.20
N GLN A 206 15.79 -3.92 -7.20
CA GLN A 206 14.91 -2.74 -7.32
C GLN A 206 15.72 -1.46 -7.41
N ILE A 207 16.77 -1.33 -6.61
CA ILE A 207 17.72 -0.21 -6.65
C ILE A 207 18.38 -0.11 -8.03
N GLN A 208 18.85 -1.22 -8.60
CA GLN A 208 19.45 -1.24 -9.93
C GLN A 208 18.47 -0.85 -11.05
N LYS A 209 17.25 -1.41 -11.04
CA LYS A 209 16.21 -1.07 -12.03
C LYS A 209 15.83 0.41 -11.95
N ARG A 210 15.68 0.94 -10.75
CA ARG A 210 15.35 2.33 -10.50
C ARG A 210 16.53 3.23 -10.94
N GLY A 211 17.76 2.85 -10.63
CA GLY A 211 18.97 3.54 -11.07
C GLY A 211 19.10 3.62 -12.60
N PHE A 212 18.79 2.51 -13.32
CA PHE A 212 18.77 2.51 -14.77
C PHE A 212 17.68 3.43 -15.35
N TYR A 213 16.47 3.40 -14.80
CA TYR A 213 15.36 4.26 -15.22
C TYR A 213 15.74 5.75 -15.12
N TYR A 214 16.35 6.18 -14.02
CA TYR A 214 16.74 7.58 -13.82
C TYR A 214 17.95 8.05 -14.63
N LYS A 215 18.71 7.13 -15.24
CA LYS A 215 19.77 7.47 -16.21
C LYS A 215 19.23 7.81 -17.61
N LEU A 216 17.99 7.41 -17.91
CA LEU A 216 17.38 7.73 -19.19
C LEU A 216 16.97 9.21 -19.26
N PRO A 217 16.97 9.82 -20.46
CA PRO A 217 16.55 11.23 -20.65
C PRO A 217 15.14 11.47 -20.14
N LEU A 218 14.92 12.68 -19.57
CA LEU A 218 13.61 13.15 -19.15
C LEU A 218 12.60 13.02 -20.29
N PHE A 219 11.34 12.80 -19.96
CA PHE A 219 10.19 12.62 -20.86
C PHE A 219 10.24 11.37 -21.76
N ILE A 220 11.44 10.96 -22.23
CA ILE A 220 11.60 9.72 -23.01
C ILE A 220 11.40 8.50 -22.12
N ARG A 221 11.95 8.52 -20.91
CA ARG A 221 11.83 7.41 -19.94
C ARG A 221 10.38 7.12 -19.54
N ALA A 222 9.53 8.13 -19.44
CA ALA A 222 8.11 7.97 -19.17
C ALA A 222 7.39 7.22 -20.31
N LYS A 223 7.70 7.58 -21.58
CA LYS A 223 7.23 6.88 -22.78
C LYS A 223 7.65 5.42 -22.80
N LEU A 224 8.96 5.17 -22.62
CA LEU A 224 9.50 3.80 -22.64
C LEU A 224 8.88 2.93 -21.54
N TYR A 225 8.66 3.48 -20.35
CA TYR A 225 8.02 2.77 -19.26
C TYR A 225 6.55 2.44 -19.56
N TYR A 226 5.80 3.36 -20.18
CA TYR A 226 4.45 3.09 -20.65
C TYR A 226 4.41 1.94 -21.66
N PHE A 227 5.26 1.99 -22.72
CA PHE A 227 5.32 0.92 -23.72
C PHE A 227 5.69 -0.43 -23.12
N TYR A 228 6.65 -0.44 -22.19
CA TYR A 228 7.02 -1.64 -21.47
C TYR A 228 5.85 -2.24 -20.68
N ARG A 229 5.07 -1.41 -19.95
CA ARG A 229 3.92 -1.91 -19.18
C ARG A 229 2.76 -2.30 -20.09
N TYR A 230 2.48 -1.50 -21.10
CA TYR A 230 1.31 -1.71 -21.97
C TYR A 230 1.50 -2.89 -22.92
N TYR A 231 2.64 -2.96 -23.62
CA TYR A 231 2.93 -4.04 -24.57
C TYR A 231 3.77 -5.15 -23.95
N GLY A 232 4.89 -4.86 -23.31
CA GLY A 232 5.81 -5.87 -22.77
C GLY A 232 5.24 -6.67 -21.59
N GLN A 233 4.33 -6.06 -20.81
CA GLN A 233 3.63 -6.73 -19.71
C GLN A 233 2.15 -6.98 -20.01
N LEU A 234 1.76 -6.96 -21.28
CA LEU A 234 0.42 -7.30 -21.78
C LEU A 234 -0.71 -6.45 -21.20
N GLY A 235 -0.45 -5.21 -20.80
CA GLY A 235 -1.44 -4.32 -20.20
C GLY A 235 -2.63 -4.02 -21.09
N PHE A 236 -2.49 -4.17 -22.43
CA PHE A 236 -3.57 -4.00 -23.39
C PHE A 236 -4.70 -5.06 -23.24
N LEU A 237 -4.42 -6.19 -22.57
CA LEU A 237 -5.42 -7.23 -22.32
C LEU A 237 -6.46 -6.81 -21.27
N ASP A 238 -6.20 -5.79 -20.48
CA ASP A 238 -7.15 -5.27 -19.49
C ASP A 238 -8.18 -4.28 -20.06
N GLY A 239 -8.23 -4.12 -21.41
CA GLY A 239 -9.22 -3.32 -22.10
C GLY A 239 -9.07 -1.81 -21.86
N LYS A 240 -10.20 -1.06 -21.89
CA LYS A 240 -10.21 0.41 -21.80
C LYS A 240 -9.71 0.88 -20.43
N GLU A 241 -10.20 0.27 -19.35
CA GLU A 241 -9.85 0.62 -17.96
C GLU A 241 -8.35 0.36 -17.70
N GLY A 242 -7.83 -0.77 -18.20
CA GLY A 242 -6.40 -1.09 -18.13
C GLY A 242 -5.53 -0.09 -18.90
N LYS A 243 -5.96 0.31 -20.10
CA LYS A 243 -5.27 1.34 -20.91
C LYS A 243 -5.20 2.67 -20.15
N ILE A 244 -6.33 3.13 -19.59
CA ILE A 244 -6.41 4.39 -18.83
C ILE A 244 -5.50 4.30 -17.60
N PHE A 245 -5.62 3.23 -16.82
CA PHE A 245 -4.82 3.03 -15.60
C PHE A 245 -3.32 3.04 -15.90
N ILE A 246 -2.88 2.24 -16.88
CA ILE A 246 -1.47 2.16 -17.23
C ILE A 246 -0.96 3.48 -17.79
N TYR A 247 -1.77 4.18 -18.60
CA TYR A 247 -1.41 5.50 -19.10
C TYR A 247 -1.20 6.50 -17.95
N LEU A 248 -2.16 6.58 -17.03
CA LEU A 248 -2.10 7.49 -15.89
C LEU A 248 -0.93 7.17 -14.96
N GLN A 249 -0.74 5.89 -14.61
CA GLN A 249 0.27 5.48 -13.64
C GLN A 249 1.70 5.43 -14.21
N SER A 250 1.87 5.04 -15.49
CA SER A 250 3.21 4.85 -16.05
C SER A 250 3.67 5.94 -17.01
N TYR A 251 2.74 6.66 -17.68
CA TYR A 251 3.12 7.80 -18.52
C TYR A 251 2.88 9.13 -17.83
N TRP A 252 1.62 9.46 -17.54
CA TRP A 252 1.24 10.75 -16.97
C TRP A 252 1.98 11.07 -15.67
N PHE A 253 1.93 10.15 -14.70
CA PHE A 253 2.60 10.34 -13.41
C PHE A 253 4.12 10.49 -13.57
N ARG A 254 4.76 9.65 -14.39
CA ARG A 254 6.21 9.73 -14.62
C ARG A 254 6.61 10.98 -15.40
N PHE A 255 5.78 11.40 -16.35
CA PHE A 255 5.97 12.65 -17.06
C PHE A 255 5.84 13.87 -16.13
N LEU A 256 4.86 13.84 -15.21
CA LEU A 256 4.69 14.89 -14.20
C LEU A 256 5.94 15.00 -13.29
N VAL A 257 6.49 13.88 -12.83
CA VAL A 257 7.75 13.88 -12.07
C VAL A 257 8.89 14.47 -12.89
N ASP A 258 9.01 14.10 -14.19
CA ASP A 258 10.03 14.64 -15.08
C ASP A 258 9.87 16.15 -15.29
N ALA A 259 8.64 16.63 -15.48
CA ALA A 259 8.35 18.06 -15.65
C ALA A 259 8.74 18.88 -14.41
N LYS A 260 8.44 18.35 -13.22
CA LYS A 260 8.83 19.01 -11.96
C LYS A 260 10.35 19.01 -11.73
N ILE A 261 11.06 17.94 -12.15
CA ILE A 261 12.52 17.91 -12.12
C ILE A 261 13.09 18.99 -13.05
N TYR A 262 12.55 19.08 -14.27
CA TYR A 262 12.97 20.09 -15.26
C TYR A 262 12.71 21.52 -14.76
N GLU A 263 11.53 21.78 -14.20
CA GLU A 263 11.18 23.07 -13.62
C GLU A 263 12.17 23.52 -12.52
N LYS A 264 12.55 22.59 -11.62
CA LYS A 264 13.51 22.89 -10.55
C LYS A 264 14.94 23.11 -11.08
N GLY A 265 15.35 22.36 -12.11
CA GLY A 265 16.65 22.53 -12.75
C GLY A 265 16.81 23.87 -13.50
N ASN A 266 15.71 24.44 -13.98
CA ASN A 266 15.72 25.75 -14.67
C ASN A 266 15.63 26.96 -13.72
N LYS A 267 15.39 26.73 -12.42
CA LYS A 267 15.32 27.79 -11.39
C LYS A 267 16.66 28.01 -10.65
N GLN A 268 17.70 27.24 -11.02
CA GLN A 268 19.09 27.40 -10.58
C GLN A 268 19.93 28.08 -11.69
#